data_1f843498d3e33150c180304e28cec744
#
_entry.id   1f843498d3e33150c180304e28cec744
#
_cell.length_a   1.000
_cell.length_b   1.000
_cell.length_c   1.000
_cell.angle_alpha   90.00
_cell.angle_beta   90.00
_cell.angle_gamma   90.00
#
_symmetry.space_group_name_H-M   'P 1'
#
loop_
_entity.id
_entity.type
_entity.pdbx_description
1 polymer ?
#
loop_
_entity_poly.entity_id
_entity_poly.type
_entity_poly.pdbx_seq_one_letter_code
_entity_poly.pdbx_strand_id
1 'polypeptide(L)'
;MVDLSKWKEFEISKVFPKISVKKFSSIPEEEGDIPFISSTSLNNGVSTYSNECSYEGKCITVSTNGNCFDCFYHEGKIALSNDVEILVNPNLNESNALFICTILNKEQFKWNYGRKPKNDKVFETVIRLPQTEDGKPNWKYMTEYVNEIENRERERGRTIKDSLVTSNKNPLSFNTTNWKPFILSELFDIKYGVNLELSKCNEEV
;
A
#
# COMPACT_ATOMS: atom_id res chain seq x y z
N MET A 1 5.57 7.78 -20.49
CA MET A 1 6.49 8.29 -19.44
C MET A 1 5.77 9.43 -18.73
N VAL A 2 5.76 9.47 -17.40
CA VAL A 2 5.09 10.56 -16.65
C VAL A 2 5.93 11.82 -16.77
N ASP A 3 5.30 12.93 -17.19
CA ASP A 3 5.97 14.24 -17.22
C ASP A 3 6.05 14.82 -15.82
N LEU A 4 7.25 14.82 -15.24
CA LEU A 4 7.52 15.34 -13.89
C LEU A 4 7.77 16.85 -13.87
N SER A 5 7.81 17.53 -15.02
CA SER A 5 8.08 18.98 -15.09
C SER A 5 6.99 19.82 -14.40
N LYS A 6 5.77 19.27 -14.37
CA LYS A 6 4.60 19.91 -13.73
C LYS A 6 4.37 19.46 -12.28
N TRP A 7 5.36 18.82 -11.65
CA TRP A 7 5.26 18.36 -10.28
C TRP A 7 5.94 19.34 -9.33
N LYS A 8 5.30 19.54 -8.18
CA LYS A 8 5.80 20.43 -7.12
C LYS A 8 5.90 19.67 -5.79
N GLU A 9 6.75 20.16 -4.92
CA GLU A 9 6.86 19.70 -3.55
C GLU A 9 5.74 20.28 -2.69
N PHE A 10 5.10 19.41 -1.91
CA PHE A 10 4.08 19.75 -0.94
C PHE A 10 4.40 19.09 0.38
N GLU A 11 4.40 19.84 1.44
CA GLU A 11 4.34 19.29 2.79
C GLU A 11 2.96 18.64 3.00
N ILE A 12 2.94 17.43 3.56
CA ILE A 12 1.69 16.65 3.74
C ILE A 12 0.65 17.49 4.50
N SER A 13 1.04 18.25 5.52
CA SER A 13 0.16 19.14 6.30
C SER A 13 -0.57 20.18 5.46
N LYS A 14 -0.01 20.58 4.30
CA LYS A 14 -0.62 21.56 3.38
C LYS A 14 -1.63 20.92 2.45
N VAL A 15 -1.55 19.62 2.25
CA VAL A 15 -2.48 18.83 1.43
C VAL A 15 -3.56 18.18 2.29
N PHE A 16 -3.16 17.69 3.46
CA PHE A 16 -4.01 16.98 4.41
C PHE A 16 -3.92 17.66 5.79
N PRO A 17 -4.83 18.55 6.12
CA PRO A 17 -4.87 19.17 7.44
C PRO A 17 -4.97 18.11 8.53
N LYS A 18 -4.18 18.27 9.59
CA LYS A 18 -4.23 17.36 10.73
C LYS A 18 -5.58 17.46 11.43
N ILE A 19 -6.21 16.33 11.64
CA ILE A 19 -7.45 16.22 12.40
C ILE A 19 -7.23 15.39 13.67
N SER A 20 -8.04 15.62 14.69
CA SER A 20 -8.03 14.83 15.92
C SER A 20 -9.10 13.76 15.83
N VAL A 21 -8.70 12.50 16.04
CA VAL A 21 -9.60 11.34 16.06
C VAL A 21 -9.29 10.47 17.27
N LYS A 22 -10.27 9.69 17.73
CA LYS A 22 -10.04 8.68 18.76
C LYS A 22 -9.09 7.61 18.23
N LYS A 23 -8.06 7.26 19.01
CA LYS A 23 -7.15 6.16 18.72
C LYS A 23 -7.09 5.20 19.90
N PHE A 24 -6.76 3.95 19.64
CA PHE A 24 -6.72 2.89 20.63
C PHE A 24 -5.27 2.46 20.91
N SER A 25 -4.91 2.32 22.19
CA SER A 25 -3.58 1.88 22.63
C SER A 25 -3.41 0.35 22.54
N SER A 26 -4.51 -0.38 22.52
CA SER A 26 -4.58 -1.84 22.39
C SER A 26 -5.66 -2.23 21.39
N ILE A 27 -5.63 -3.47 20.95
CA ILE A 27 -6.72 -4.06 20.16
C ILE A 27 -7.98 -4.06 21.05
N PRO A 28 -9.14 -3.58 20.53
CA PRO A 28 -10.40 -3.65 21.27
C PRO A 28 -10.73 -5.09 21.67
N GLU A 29 -11.22 -5.25 22.92
CA GLU A 29 -11.58 -6.57 23.46
C GLU A 29 -12.87 -7.14 22.87
N GLU A 30 -13.78 -6.26 22.47
CA GLU A 30 -15.08 -6.63 21.89
C GLU A 30 -14.97 -6.71 20.37
N GLU A 31 -15.38 -7.83 19.80
CA GLU A 31 -15.53 -8.01 18.38
C GLU A 31 -16.65 -7.13 17.80
N GLY A 32 -16.46 -6.63 16.60
CA GLY A 32 -17.41 -5.78 15.89
C GLY A 32 -17.25 -5.90 14.38
N ASP A 33 -17.89 -5.00 13.65
CA ASP A 33 -17.87 -4.99 12.18
C ASP A 33 -16.96 -3.88 11.59
N ILE A 34 -16.40 -3.02 12.44
CA ILE A 34 -15.58 -1.89 12.00
C ILE A 34 -14.13 -2.33 11.87
N PRO A 35 -13.49 -2.23 10.67
CA PRO A 35 -12.10 -2.59 10.49
C PRO A 35 -11.18 -1.82 11.45
N PHE A 36 -10.34 -2.55 12.19
CA PHE A 36 -9.32 -1.99 13.07
C PHE A 36 -7.98 -1.94 12.35
N ILE A 37 -7.52 -0.72 12.10
CA ILE A 37 -6.30 -0.44 11.35
C ILE A 37 -5.13 -0.33 12.31
N SER A 38 -4.10 -1.13 12.06
CA SER A 38 -2.85 -1.13 12.81
C SER A 38 -1.63 -1.03 11.89
N SER A 39 -0.42 -1.05 12.48
CA SER A 39 0.84 -0.98 11.72
C SER A 39 1.21 -2.32 11.09
N THR A 40 0.30 -2.94 10.34
CA THR A 40 0.55 -4.13 9.53
C THR A 40 0.49 -3.81 8.05
N SER A 41 1.34 -4.45 7.24
CA SER A 41 1.32 -4.35 5.78
C SER A 41 0.31 -5.30 5.13
N LEU A 42 -0.27 -6.21 5.90
CA LEU A 42 -1.21 -7.20 5.40
C LEU A 42 -2.64 -6.65 5.42
N ASN A 43 -3.46 -7.16 4.52
CA ASN A 43 -4.90 -6.89 4.46
C ASN A 43 -5.25 -5.38 4.54
N ASN A 44 -4.51 -4.55 3.81
CA ASN A 44 -4.65 -3.08 3.82
C ASN A 44 -4.58 -2.46 5.23
N GLY A 45 -3.74 -3.00 6.11
CA GLY A 45 -3.60 -2.52 7.48
C GLY A 45 -4.66 -3.03 8.46
N VAL A 46 -5.65 -3.79 8.01
CA VAL A 46 -6.71 -4.36 8.86
C VAL A 46 -6.16 -5.56 9.63
N SER A 47 -6.04 -5.43 10.94
CA SER A 47 -5.57 -6.51 11.82
C SER A 47 -6.68 -7.28 12.52
N THR A 48 -7.81 -6.63 12.76
CA THR A 48 -9.02 -7.21 13.40
C THR A 48 -10.21 -6.29 13.16
N TYR A 49 -11.31 -6.49 13.89
CA TYR A 49 -12.52 -5.67 13.84
C TYR A 49 -12.88 -5.16 15.24
N SER A 50 -13.57 -4.02 15.29
CA SER A 50 -13.97 -3.31 16.51
C SER A 50 -15.45 -2.93 16.43
N ASN A 51 -16.08 -2.77 17.57
CA ASN A 51 -17.40 -2.15 17.70
C ASN A 51 -17.34 -0.62 17.85
N GLU A 52 -16.15 -0.05 18.01
CA GLU A 52 -15.93 1.38 18.14
C GLU A 52 -15.32 1.99 16.88
N CYS A 53 -15.74 3.20 16.54
CA CYS A 53 -15.29 3.95 15.37
C CYS A 53 -14.35 5.09 15.75
N SER A 54 -13.25 5.23 15.01
CA SER A 54 -12.34 6.38 15.10
C SER A 54 -12.69 7.47 14.10
N TYR A 55 -13.05 7.06 12.89
CA TYR A 55 -13.34 7.94 11.77
C TYR A 55 -14.32 7.27 10.81
N GLU A 56 -15.19 8.08 10.17
CA GLU A 56 -16.09 7.65 9.10
C GLU A 56 -15.95 8.58 7.90
N GLY A 57 -15.63 8.03 6.74
CA GLY A 57 -15.42 8.77 5.49
C GLY A 57 -14.29 8.21 4.66
N LYS A 58 -13.79 9.04 3.73
CA LYS A 58 -12.65 8.71 2.87
C LYS A 58 -11.35 9.18 3.49
N CYS A 59 -10.38 8.30 3.58
CA CYS A 59 -9.08 8.65 4.14
C CYS A 59 -7.95 7.76 3.60
N ILE A 60 -6.72 8.23 3.80
CA ILE A 60 -5.51 7.41 3.70
C ILE A 60 -4.97 7.22 5.11
N THR A 61 -4.68 5.98 5.48
CA THR A 61 -3.98 5.66 6.72
C THR A 61 -2.48 5.54 6.44
N VAL A 62 -1.66 5.97 7.40
CA VAL A 62 -0.20 5.93 7.33
C VAL A 62 0.34 5.27 8.59
N SER A 63 1.06 4.17 8.44
CA SER A 63 1.70 3.48 9.55
C SER A 63 2.89 4.30 10.10
N THR A 64 2.96 4.46 11.43
CA THR A 64 4.05 5.16 12.12
C THR A 64 4.96 4.22 12.91
N ASN A 65 4.68 2.92 12.87
CA ASN A 65 5.45 1.87 13.54
C ASN A 65 5.55 0.64 12.60
N GLY A 66 6.30 -0.39 12.99
CA GLY A 66 6.50 -1.57 12.14
C GLY A 66 7.05 -1.17 10.77
N ASN A 67 6.32 -1.49 9.70
CA ASN A 67 6.61 -0.98 8.36
C ASN A 67 6.11 0.46 8.22
N CYS A 68 6.94 1.40 8.66
CA CYS A 68 6.63 2.81 8.64
C CYS A 68 6.31 3.31 7.23
N PHE A 69 5.30 4.17 7.11
CA PHE A 69 4.81 4.72 5.84
C PHE A 69 4.15 3.70 4.91
N ASP A 70 3.72 2.52 5.40
CA ASP A 70 2.70 1.75 4.69
C ASP A 70 1.40 2.54 4.69
N CYS A 71 0.87 2.79 3.50
CA CYS A 71 -0.26 3.67 3.28
C CYS A 71 -1.37 2.94 2.55
N PHE A 72 -2.60 3.05 3.07
CA PHE A 72 -3.78 2.41 2.51
C PHE A 72 -4.96 3.36 2.46
N TYR A 73 -5.78 3.25 1.39
CA TYR A 73 -7.05 3.95 1.28
C TYR A 73 -8.15 3.18 1.99
N HIS A 74 -9.00 3.91 2.69
CA HIS A 74 -10.20 3.39 3.32
C HIS A 74 -11.40 4.31 3.04
N GLU A 75 -12.58 3.69 2.94
CA GLU A 75 -13.87 4.38 2.84
C GLU A 75 -14.86 3.74 3.82
N GLY A 76 -15.62 4.57 4.53
CA GLY A 76 -16.56 4.13 5.55
C GLY A 76 -15.99 4.23 6.97
N LYS A 77 -16.46 3.37 7.86
CA LYS A 77 -16.05 3.37 9.27
C LYS A 77 -14.76 2.61 9.48
N ILE A 78 -13.84 3.19 10.24
CA ILE A 78 -12.60 2.56 10.67
C ILE A 78 -12.29 2.87 12.12
N ALA A 79 -11.61 1.96 12.80
CA ALA A 79 -10.99 2.14 14.10
C ALA A 79 -9.46 2.19 13.93
N LEU A 80 -8.76 3.02 14.71
CA LEU A 80 -7.33 3.29 14.50
C LEU A 80 -6.50 2.97 15.73
N SER A 81 -5.42 2.26 15.55
CA SER A 81 -4.40 2.12 16.59
C SER A 81 -3.61 3.43 16.76
N ASN A 82 -2.94 3.59 17.92
CA ASN A 82 -2.06 4.73 18.19
C ASN A 82 -0.88 4.85 17.22
N ASP A 83 -0.54 3.78 16.54
CA ASP A 83 0.58 3.71 15.59
C ASP A 83 0.17 4.00 14.14
N VAL A 84 -1.01 4.59 13.93
CA VAL A 84 -1.53 4.95 12.60
C VAL A 84 -1.96 6.41 12.58
N GLU A 85 -1.51 7.16 11.59
CA GLU A 85 -2.01 8.49 11.26
C GLU A 85 -3.04 8.42 10.14
N ILE A 86 -3.90 9.45 10.07
CA ILE A 86 -4.96 9.56 9.08
C ILE A 86 -4.81 10.85 8.27
N LEU A 87 -4.91 10.73 6.95
CA LEU A 87 -4.88 11.84 6.01
C LEU A 87 -6.25 11.98 5.37
N VAL A 88 -6.88 13.13 5.56
CA VAL A 88 -8.24 13.44 5.11
C VAL A 88 -8.24 14.69 4.26
N ASN A 89 -8.94 14.65 3.12
CA ASN A 89 -9.17 15.80 2.26
C ASN A 89 -10.51 15.64 1.52
N PRO A 90 -11.32 16.71 1.39
CA PRO A 90 -12.60 16.64 0.69
C PRO A 90 -12.51 16.21 -0.78
N ASN A 91 -11.37 16.43 -1.43
CA ASN A 91 -11.13 16.04 -2.82
C ASN A 91 -10.68 14.59 -2.98
N LEU A 92 -10.52 13.85 -1.86
CA LEU A 92 -10.04 12.47 -1.90
C LEU A 92 -11.10 11.54 -2.49
N ASN A 93 -10.69 10.69 -3.42
CA ASN A 93 -11.44 9.56 -3.93
C ASN A 93 -10.50 8.35 -4.08
N GLU A 94 -11.04 7.18 -4.36
CA GLU A 94 -10.26 5.94 -4.46
C GLU A 94 -9.06 6.08 -5.41
N SER A 95 -9.30 6.54 -6.65
CA SER A 95 -8.26 6.62 -7.68
C SER A 95 -7.12 7.57 -7.28
N ASN A 96 -7.44 8.81 -6.84
CA ASN A 96 -6.38 9.74 -6.43
C ASN A 96 -5.72 9.35 -5.11
N ALA A 97 -6.43 8.64 -4.23
CA ALA A 97 -5.86 8.07 -3.02
C ALA A 97 -4.82 6.99 -3.33
N LEU A 98 -5.12 6.08 -4.28
CA LEU A 98 -4.15 5.06 -4.74
C LEU A 98 -2.90 5.69 -5.35
N PHE A 99 -3.08 6.78 -6.15
CA PHE A 99 -1.96 7.56 -6.65
C PHE A 99 -1.09 8.09 -5.50
N ILE A 100 -1.72 8.75 -4.53
CA ILE A 100 -1.02 9.36 -3.37
C ILE A 100 -0.37 8.29 -2.49
N CYS A 101 -1.05 7.16 -2.20
CA CYS A 101 -0.46 6.03 -1.49
C CYS A 101 0.82 5.54 -2.17
N THR A 102 0.83 5.46 -3.51
CA THR A 102 2.02 5.07 -4.27
C THR A 102 3.19 6.04 -4.06
N ILE A 103 2.90 7.36 -3.98
CA ILE A 103 3.93 8.37 -3.70
C ILE A 103 4.39 8.29 -2.25
N LEU A 104 3.47 8.15 -1.29
CA LEU A 104 3.80 8.04 0.13
C LEU A 104 4.64 6.79 0.43
N ASN A 105 4.31 5.64 -0.16
CA ASN A 105 5.06 4.41 0.01
C ASN A 105 6.52 4.53 -0.49
N LYS A 106 6.80 5.42 -1.44
CA LYS A 106 8.18 5.71 -1.85
C LYS A 106 8.99 6.47 -0.80
N GLU A 107 8.35 7.07 0.19
CA GLU A 107 9.02 7.76 1.30
C GLU A 107 9.48 6.79 2.40
N GLN A 108 9.13 5.50 2.35
CA GLN A 108 9.48 4.48 3.34
C GLN A 108 10.98 4.41 3.61
N PHE A 109 11.83 4.61 2.58
CA PHE A 109 13.28 4.56 2.73
C PHE A 109 13.85 5.58 3.74
N LYS A 110 13.09 6.64 4.06
CA LYS A 110 13.46 7.65 5.06
C LYS A 110 13.28 7.16 6.49
N TRP A 111 12.55 6.07 6.70
CA TRP A 111 12.07 5.62 7.99
C TRP A 111 12.52 4.20 8.31
N ASN A 112 12.81 3.96 9.57
CA ASN A 112 13.19 2.64 10.07
C ASN A 112 12.92 2.55 11.57
N TYR A 113 13.26 1.43 12.20
CA TYR A 113 13.02 1.22 13.64
C TYR A 113 13.65 2.30 14.52
N GLY A 114 14.84 2.81 14.18
CA GLY A 114 15.52 3.90 14.90
C GLY A 114 15.04 5.31 14.54
N ARG A 115 14.26 5.44 13.46
CA ARG A 115 13.75 6.72 12.94
C ARG A 115 12.29 6.57 12.52
N LYS A 116 11.40 6.49 13.51
CA LYS A 116 9.96 6.36 13.27
C LYS A 116 9.33 7.72 12.94
N PRO A 117 8.33 7.78 12.03
CA PRO A 117 7.60 9.01 11.71
C PRO A 117 6.53 9.33 12.77
N LYS A 118 6.92 9.33 14.05
CA LYS A 118 6.02 9.65 15.17
C LYS A 118 5.74 11.14 15.27
N ASN A 119 4.69 11.49 15.99
CA ASN A 119 4.20 12.85 16.20
C ASN A 119 3.87 13.52 14.86
N ASP A 120 4.37 14.73 14.64
CA ASP A 120 4.09 15.52 13.43
C ASP A 120 4.93 15.14 12.21
N LYS A 121 5.83 14.17 12.33
CA LYS A 121 6.77 13.78 11.26
C LYS A 121 6.10 13.31 9.98
N VAL A 122 4.94 12.64 10.08
CA VAL A 122 4.13 12.30 8.89
C VAL A 122 3.70 13.58 8.18
N PHE A 123 3.17 14.55 8.91
CA PHE A 123 2.64 15.80 8.37
C PHE A 123 3.72 16.76 7.88
N GLU A 124 4.92 16.74 8.49
CA GLU A 124 6.12 17.50 8.05
C GLU A 124 6.80 16.88 6.82
N THR A 125 6.44 15.68 6.43
CA THR A 125 7.05 15.02 5.27
C THR A 125 6.66 15.73 3.98
N VAL A 126 7.66 15.97 3.13
CA VAL A 126 7.48 16.59 1.83
C VAL A 126 7.37 15.51 0.76
N ILE A 127 6.33 15.59 -0.05
CA ILE A 127 6.06 14.70 -1.19
C ILE A 127 5.93 15.52 -2.48
N ARG A 128 6.20 14.90 -3.63
CA ARG A 128 6.00 15.54 -4.93
C ARG A 128 4.69 15.09 -5.54
N LEU A 129 3.85 16.05 -5.89
CA LEU A 129 2.56 15.82 -6.55
C LEU A 129 2.42 16.66 -7.81
N PRO A 130 1.64 16.22 -8.81
CA PRO A 130 1.26 17.07 -9.94
C PRO A 130 0.51 18.30 -9.43
N GLN A 131 0.81 19.48 -10.01
CA GLN A 131 0.18 20.73 -9.64
C GLN A 131 -0.72 21.26 -10.74
N THR A 132 -1.69 22.07 -10.34
CA THR A 132 -2.48 22.94 -11.21
C THR A 132 -1.72 24.22 -11.54
N GLU A 133 -2.22 25.04 -12.47
CA GLU A 133 -1.59 26.31 -12.83
C GLU A 133 -1.51 27.30 -11.66
N ASP A 134 -2.45 27.24 -10.72
CA ASP A 134 -2.45 28.04 -9.49
C ASP A 134 -1.60 27.41 -8.35
N GLY A 135 -0.83 26.37 -8.65
CA GLY A 135 0.15 25.78 -7.75
C GLY A 135 -0.41 24.89 -6.63
N LYS A 136 -1.66 24.42 -6.77
CA LYS A 136 -2.31 23.47 -5.86
C LYS A 136 -2.16 22.03 -6.34
N PRO A 137 -2.36 20.99 -5.48
CA PRO A 137 -2.39 19.61 -5.92
C PRO A 137 -3.44 19.37 -7.00
N ASN A 138 -3.06 18.73 -8.09
CA ASN A 138 -3.96 18.45 -9.21
C ASN A 138 -4.71 17.13 -9.01
N TRP A 139 -5.76 17.17 -8.19
CA TRP A 139 -6.61 16.03 -7.87
C TRP A 139 -7.22 15.37 -9.10
N LYS A 140 -7.63 16.20 -10.07
CA LYS A 140 -8.22 15.72 -11.32
C LYS A 140 -7.22 14.87 -12.11
N TYR A 141 -6.00 15.38 -12.30
CA TYR A 141 -4.94 14.62 -12.98
C TYR A 141 -4.66 13.29 -12.32
N MET A 142 -4.53 13.26 -10.98
CA MET A 142 -4.26 12.03 -10.25
C MET A 142 -5.37 10.98 -10.42
N THR A 143 -6.62 11.43 -10.41
CA THR A 143 -7.79 10.56 -10.65
C THR A 143 -7.81 10.02 -12.08
N GLU A 144 -7.65 10.89 -13.08
CA GLU A 144 -7.68 10.52 -14.50
C GLU A 144 -6.54 9.56 -14.84
N TYR A 145 -5.35 9.77 -14.30
CA TYR A 145 -4.17 8.93 -14.50
C TYR A 145 -4.40 7.48 -14.03
N VAL A 146 -4.96 7.30 -12.82
CA VAL A 146 -5.24 5.96 -12.30
C VAL A 146 -6.36 5.28 -13.10
N ASN A 147 -7.43 6.01 -13.39
CA ASN A 147 -8.54 5.48 -14.19
C ASN A 147 -8.09 5.03 -15.59
N GLU A 148 -7.17 5.76 -16.22
CA GLU A 148 -6.58 5.39 -17.51
C GLU A 148 -5.79 4.08 -17.41
N ILE A 149 -4.97 3.91 -16.37
CA ILE A 149 -4.23 2.67 -16.12
C ILE A 149 -5.20 1.51 -15.93
N GLU A 150 -6.20 1.67 -15.08
CA GLU A 150 -7.18 0.61 -14.81
C GLU A 150 -7.96 0.19 -16.07
N ASN A 151 -8.40 1.16 -16.86
CA ASN A 151 -9.10 0.87 -18.11
C ASN A 151 -8.21 0.10 -19.09
N ARG A 152 -6.96 0.53 -19.24
CA ARG A 152 -5.98 -0.16 -20.09
C ARG A 152 -5.73 -1.60 -19.64
N GLU A 153 -5.59 -1.83 -18.35
CA GLU A 153 -5.36 -3.18 -17.83
C GLU A 153 -6.62 -4.06 -17.92
N ARG A 154 -7.80 -3.48 -17.75
CA ARG A 154 -9.08 -4.19 -18.01
C ARG A 154 -9.22 -4.61 -19.47
N GLU A 155 -8.87 -3.74 -20.41
CA GLU A 155 -8.87 -4.07 -21.85
C GLU A 155 -7.88 -5.17 -22.19
N ARG A 156 -6.66 -5.11 -21.63
CA ARG A 156 -5.66 -6.17 -21.76
C ARG A 156 -6.19 -7.52 -21.24
N GLY A 157 -6.80 -7.50 -20.06
CA GLY A 157 -7.41 -8.69 -19.47
C GLY A 157 -8.51 -9.29 -20.35
N ARG A 158 -9.36 -8.46 -20.98
CA ARG A 158 -10.38 -8.91 -21.93
C ARG A 158 -9.74 -9.55 -23.16
N THR A 159 -8.73 -8.89 -23.75
CA THR A 159 -8.01 -9.42 -24.94
C THR A 159 -7.37 -10.77 -24.64
N ILE A 160 -6.75 -10.94 -23.46
CA ILE A 160 -6.17 -12.22 -23.03
C ILE A 160 -7.26 -13.28 -22.89
N LYS A 161 -8.37 -12.95 -22.23
CA LYS A 161 -9.50 -13.87 -22.06
C LYS A 161 -10.07 -14.31 -23.40
N ASP A 162 -10.28 -13.37 -24.32
CA ASP A 162 -10.81 -13.65 -25.66
C ASP A 162 -9.85 -14.51 -26.48
N SER A 163 -8.54 -14.25 -26.40
CA SER A 163 -7.54 -15.07 -27.05
C SER A 163 -7.46 -16.49 -26.48
N LEU A 164 -7.64 -16.66 -25.18
CA LEU A 164 -7.72 -17.99 -24.54
C LEU A 164 -8.98 -18.75 -24.96
N VAL A 165 -10.11 -18.06 -25.09
CA VAL A 165 -11.38 -18.66 -25.56
C VAL A 165 -11.26 -19.07 -27.03
N THR A 166 -10.62 -18.26 -27.86
CA THR A 166 -10.43 -18.58 -29.32
C THR A 166 -9.34 -19.63 -29.56
N SER A 167 -8.35 -19.72 -28.67
CA SER A 167 -7.29 -20.76 -28.72
C SER A 167 -7.76 -22.12 -28.18
N ASN A 168 -8.96 -22.20 -27.67
CA ASN A 168 -9.52 -23.38 -26.99
C ASN A 168 -9.89 -24.51 -28.00
N LYS A 169 -8.96 -24.82 -28.91
CA LYS A 169 -9.08 -26.06 -29.73
C LYS A 169 -8.60 -27.31 -28.98
N ASN A 170 -7.89 -27.19 -27.88
CA ASN A 170 -7.65 -28.26 -26.91
C ASN A 170 -7.28 -27.64 -25.56
N PRO A 171 -8.12 -27.76 -24.53
CA PRO A 171 -7.64 -27.49 -23.18
C PRO A 171 -6.45 -28.40 -22.94
N LEU A 172 -5.32 -27.83 -22.49
CA LEU A 172 -4.20 -28.64 -21.99
C LEU A 172 -4.72 -29.46 -20.81
N SER A 173 -5.25 -30.63 -21.10
CA SER A 173 -5.61 -31.60 -20.06
C SER A 173 -4.32 -32.29 -19.63
N PHE A 174 -3.80 -31.90 -18.48
CA PHE A 174 -2.72 -32.66 -17.87
C PHE A 174 -3.29 -34.01 -17.40
N ASN A 175 -2.85 -35.09 -18.04
CA ASN A 175 -3.16 -36.44 -17.55
C ASN A 175 -2.26 -36.71 -16.34
N THR A 176 -2.82 -36.58 -15.15
CA THR A 176 -2.14 -36.80 -13.89
C THR A 176 -2.19 -38.25 -13.39
N THR A 177 -2.77 -39.16 -14.16
CA THR A 177 -2.99 -40.58 -13.76
C THR A 177 -1.68 -41.28 -13.39
N ASN A 178 -0.58 -40.89 -14.02
CA ASN A 178 0.75 -41.46 -13.81
C ASN A 178 1.65 -40.60 -12.88
N TRP A 179 1.12 -39.55 -12.27
CA TRP A 179 1.90 -38.72 -11.37
C TRP A 179 2.07 -39.44 -10.05
N LYS A 180 3.31 -39.44 -9.55
CA LYS A 180 3.68 -39.99 -8.26
C LYS A 180 4.24 -38.88 -7.39
N PRO A 181 3.97 -38.92 -6.08
CA PRO A 181 4.65 -38.03 -5.14
C PRO A 181 6.15 -38.41 -5.08
N PHE A 182 6.99 -37.39 -5.02
CA PHE A 182 8.43 -37.51 -4.83
C PHE A 182 8.85 -36.74 -3.59
N ILE A 183 9.82 -37.25 -2.86
CA ILE A 183 10.48 -36.50 -1.79
C ILE A 183 11.49 -35.55 -2.45
N LEU A 184 11.47 -34.27 -2.09
CA LEU A 184 12.30 -33.24 -2.73
C LEU A 184 13.80 -33.57 -2.62
N SER A 185 14.24 -34.17 -1.51
CA SER A 185 15.63 -34.57 -1.30
C SER A 185 16.08 -35.74 -2.15
N GLU A 186 15.16 -36.50 -2.76
CA GLU A 186 15.50 -37.57 -3.73
C GLU A 186 15.74 -37.00 -5.13
N LEU A 187 15.20 -35.82 -5.42
CA LEU A 187 15.31 -35.16 -6.73
C LEU A 187 16.36 -34.05 -6.76
N PHE A 188 16.64 -33.42 -5.62
CA PHE A 188 17.52 -32.26 -5.52
C PHE A 188 18.45 -32.36 -4.32
N ASP A 189 19.71 -31.98 -4.51
CA ASP A 189 20.67 -31.76 -3.40
C ASP A 189 20.38 -30.37 -2.79
N ILE A 190 19.61 -30.36 -1.70
CA ILE A 190 19.16 -29.14 -1.04
C ILE A 190 20.26 -28.68 -0.07
N LYS A 191 20.91 -27.54 -0.39
CA LYS A 191 21.91 -26.92 0.49
C LYS A 191 21.38 -25.61 1.03
N TYR A 192 21.53 -25.41 2.32
CA TYR A 192 21.33 -24.09 2.92
C TYR A 192 22.44 -23.16 2.44
N GLY A 193 22.07 -21.99 1.96
CA GLY A 193 23.01 -20.90 1.72
C GLY A 193 23.67 -20.48 3.04
N VAL A 194 24.95 -20.12 2.99
CA VAL A 194 25.65 -19.54 4.14
C VAL A 194 25.08 -18.14 4.37
N ASN A 195 24.57 -17.88 5.59
CA ASN A 195 24.23 -16.52 6.01
C ASN A 195 25.53 -15.73 6.13
N LEU A 196 25.80 -14.87 5.14
CA LEU A 196 26.90 -13.91 5.18
C LEU A 196 26.47 -12.73 6.04
N GLU A 197 26.93 -12.67 7.27
CA GLU A 197 26.88 -11.43 8.06
C GLU A 197 27.91 -10.46 7.46
N LEU A 198 27.44 -9.28 7.01
CA LEU A 198 28.31 -8.23 6.43
C LEU A 198 29.53 -7.91 7.29
N SER A 199 29.41 -8.04 8.63
CA SER A 199 30.51 -7.85 9.59
C SER A 199 31.61 -8.94 9.52
N LYS A 200 31.39 -10.04 8.82
CA LYS A 200 32.32 -11.15 8.64
C LYS A 200 32.86 -11.25 7.21
N CYS A 201 32.46 -10.34 6.33
CA CYS A 201 33.02 -10.25 4.99
C CYS A 201 34.31 -9.42 5.06
N ASN A 202 35.46 -10.05 4.83
CA ASN A 202 36.72 -9.33 4.67
C ASN A 202 36.72 -8.62 3.31
N GLU A 203 37.09 -7.34 3.28
CA GLU A 203 37.35 -6.55 2.07
C GLU A 203 38.66 -7.00 1.39
N GLU A 204 38.77 -8.22 0.98
CA GLU A 204 39.87 -8.67 0.12
C GLU A 204 39.31 -9.34 -1.12
N VAL A 205 39.18 -8.54 -2.17
CA VAL A 205 39.31 -8.96 -3.57
C VAL A 205 40.21 -7.98 -4.29
#